data_20a11c2192cfaed361542be8deff521d
#
_entry.id   20a11c2192cfaed361542be8deff521d
#
_cell.length_a   1.000
_cell.length_b   1.000
_cell.length_c   1.000
_cell.angle_alpha   90.00
_cell.angle_beta   90.00
_cell.angle_gamma   90.00
#
_symmetry.space_group_name_H-M   'P 1'
#
loop_
_entity.id
_entity.type
_entity.pdbx_description
1 polymer ?
#
loop_
_entity_poly.entity_id
_entity_poly.type
_entity_poly.pdbx_seq_one_letter_code
_entity_poly.pdbx_strand_id
1 'polypeptide(L)'
;MERGTASDGASLLKEFHPVQTLQQVENYTALSELASEYLLDVICSNPNAVICLATGATPLLTYRYLVEKIHQQRVDISHLTFVKLDEWVGLPLTMPGTCETFLQQHIVQPLGLREDQLISFRSEDIDETECERVTNLIARKGGLDLCVLGLGKNGHLGLNEPGESLQPTSHISQLDARTQQHEMLKTADHPVTQGITLGLKDILNAREVLLLVTGEEKQDATERFLTAKVSTAIPASFLWLHNHFTCLIDEMCRR
;
A
#
# COMPACT_ATOMS: atom_id res chain seq x y z
N MET A 1 -46.38 -7.83 -44.57
CA MET A 1 -45.33 -8.76 -44.17
C MET A 1 -44.02 -7.98 -44.04
N GLU A 2 -43.79 -7.36 -42.92
CA GLU A 2 -42.54 -6.67 -42.67
C GLU A 2 -41.79 -7.47 -41.57
N ARG A 3 -40.60 -7.89 -41.93
CA ARG A 3 -39.68 -8.60 -40.99
C ARG A 3 -38.92 -7.58 -40.20
N GLY A 4 -39.14 -7.56 -38.89
CA GLY A 4 -38.33 -6.79 -37.95
C GLY A 4 -36.93 -7.38 -37.88
N THR A 5 -35.95 -6.51 -38.08
CA THR A 5 -34.53 -6.79 -37.84
C THR A 5 -34.25 -6.68 -36.37
N ALA A 6 -33.84 -7.78 -35.75
CA ALA A 6 -33.30 -7.79 -34.41
C ALA A 6 -31.94 -7.05 -34.40
N SER A 7 -31.83 -6.02 -33.59
CA SER A 7 -30.58 -5.35 -33.35
C SER A 7 -29.73 -6.21 -32.41
N ASP A 8 -28.62 -6.71 -32.91
CA ASP A 8 -27.56 -7.36 -32.14
C ASP A 8 -26.97 -6.37 -31.15
N GLY A 9 -27.32 -6.52 -29.87
CA GLY A 9 -26.66 -5.90 -28.74
C GLY A 9 -25.34 -6.61 -28.47
N ALA A 10 -24.34 -6.35 -29.30
CA ALA A 10 -22.97 -6.77 -28.96
C ALA A 10 -22.50 -5.99 -27.74
N SER A 11 -22.58 -6.63 -26.56
CA SER A 11 -21.92 -6.19 -25.34
C SER A 11 -20.42 -6.11 -25.62
N LEU A 12 -19.90 -4.88 -25.70
CA LEU A 12 -18.47 -4.60 -25.69
C LEU A 12 -17.94 -4.98 -24.29
N LEU A 13 -17.62 -6.26 -24.12
CA LEU A 13 -16.70 -6.67 -23.07
C LEU A 13 -15.35 -6.01 -23.39
N LYS A 14 -15.01 -4.94 -22.65
CA LYS A 14 -13.65 -4.42 -22.67
C LYS A 14 -12.75 -5.57 -22.17
N GLU A 15 -11.96 -6.14 -23.08
CA GLU A 15 -10.91 -7.07 -22.70
C GLU A 15 -9.93 -6.31 -21.83
N PHE A 16 -9.96 -6.55 -20.51
CA PHE A 16 -8.97 -6.07 -19.58
C PHE A 16 -7.69 -6.91 -19.80
N HIS A 17 -6.75 -6.37 -20.55
CA HIS A 17 -5.40 -6.92 -20.57
C HIS A 17 -4.72 -6.51 -19.25
N PRO A 18 -4.19 -7.46 -18.48
CA PRO A 18 -3.45 -7.15 -17.26
C PRO A 18 -2.23 -6.29 -17.62
N VAL A 19 -2.10 -5.15 -16.93
CA VAL A 19 -0.92 -4.28 -17.06
C VAL A 19 -0.02 -4.54 -15.87
N GLN A 20 1.01 -5.36 -16.07
CA GLN A 20 2.02 -5.64 -15.06
C GLN A 20 3.35 -5.05 -15.53
N THR A 21 3.81 -4.04 -14.82
CA THR A 21 5.05 -3.32 -15.15
C THR A 21 6.10 -3.57 -14.07
N LEU A 22 7.24 -4.09 -14.49
CA LEU A 22 8.45 -4.13 -13.67
C LEU A 22 9.44 -3.12 -14.23
N GLN A 23 9.78 -2.12 -13.44
CA GLN A 23 10.74 -1.10 -13.85
C GLN A 23 11.92 -1.07 -12.88
N GLN A 24 13.10 -1.33 -13.40
CA GLN A 24 14.34 -1.14 -12.67
C GLN A 24 14.77 0.33 -12.80
N VAL A 25 15.22 0.91 -11.70
CA VAL A 25 15.71 2.28 -11.61
C VAL A 25 17.08 2.31 -10.95
N GLU A 26 17.85 3.33 -11.25
CA GLU A 26 19.25 3.43 -10.85
C GLU A 26 19.48 3.42 -9.34
N ASN A 27 18.63 4.12 -8.58
CA ASN A 27 18.80 4.30 -7.14
C ASN A 27 17.50 4.72 -6.45
N TYR A 28 17.55 4.82 -5.12
CA TYR A 28 16.42 5.21 -4.27
C TYR A 28 15.85 6.60 -4.63
N THR A 29 16.68 7.55 -5.04
CA THR A 29 16.21 8.88 -5.46
C THR A 29 15.39 8.81 -6.74
N ALA A 30 15.89 8.11 -7.77
CA ALA A 30 15.17 7.91 -9.03
C ALA A 30 13.88 7.12 -8.83
N LEU A 31 13.90 6.09 -7.97
CA LEU A 31 12.71 5.33 -7.57
C LEU A 31 11.66 6.25 -6.95
N SER A 32 12.08 7.08 -6.00
CA SER A 32 11.19 7.95 -5.24
C SER A 32 10.60 9.07 -6.10
N GLU A 33 11.38 9.60 -7.03
CA GLU A 33 10.92 10.61 -7.97
C GLU A 33 9.85 10.04 -8.90
N LEU A 34 10.12 8.90 -9.54
CA LEU A 34 9.17 8.22 -10.42
C LEU A 34 7.89 7.79 -9.68
N ALA A 35 8.03 7.25 -8.47
CA ALA A 35 6.88 6.89 -7.64
C ALA A 35 6.03 8.10 -7.24
N SER A 36 6.65 9.24 -6.97
CA SER A 36 5.93 10.48 -6.66
C SER A 36 5.18 11.05 -7.86
N GLU A 37 5.74 10.90 -9.07
CA GLU A 37 5.05 11.25 -10.32
C GLU A 37 3.83 10.35 -10.55
N TYR A 38 4.01 9.04 -10.39
CA TYR A 38 2.91 8.10 -10.50
C TYR A 38 1.75 8.43 -9.54
N LEU A 39 2.06 8.71 -8.27
CA LEU A 39 1.06 9.14 -7.27
C LEU A 39 0.37 10.44 -7.69
N LEU A 40 1.13 11.41 -8.17
CA LEU A 40 0.60 12.69 -8.61
C LEU A 40 -0.36 12.53 -9.80
N ASP A 41 -0.01 11.68 -10.77
CA ASP A 41 -0.83 11.37 -11.93
C ASP A 41 -2.17 10.73 -11.53
N VAL A 42 -2.15 9.80 -10.57
CA VAL A 42 -3.37 9.20 -10.01
C VAL A 42 -4.25 10.27 -9.34
N ILE A 43 -3.65 11.15 -8.54
CA ILE A 43 -4.34 12.25 -7.86
C ILE A 43 -4.95 13.23 -8.86
N CYS A 44 -4.21 13.63 -9.87
CA CYS A 44 -4.69 14.55 -10.91
C CYS A 44 -5.79 13.92 -11.78
N SER A 45 -5.70 12.61 -12.04
CA SER A 45 -6.70 11.89 -12.86
C SER A 45 -7.99 11.61 -12.09
N ASN A 46 -7.91 11.43 -10.77
CA ASN A 46 -9.06 11.16 -9.90
C ASN A 46 -8.98 12.01 -8.61
N PRO A 47 -9.55 13.21 -8.59
CA PRO A 47 -9.54 14.07 -7.41
C PRO A 47 -10.24 13.48 -6.17
N ASN A 48 -11.04 12.43 -6.32
CA ASN A 48 -11.69 11.70 -5.23
C ASN A 48 -10.98 10.38 -4.89
N ALA A 49 -9.74 10.19 -5.32
CA ALA A 49 -9.02 8.94 -5.13
C ALA A 49 -8.91 8.53 -3.66
N VAL A 50 -9.00 7.24 -3.42
CA VAL A 50 -8.75 6.58 -2.14
C VAL A 50 -7.41 5.86 -2.23
N ILE A 51 -6.40 6.37 -1.55
CA ILE A 51 -5.00 5.94 -1.70
C ILE A 51 -4.50 5.33 -0.39
N CYS A 52 -4.21 4.03 -0.43
CA CYS A 52 -3.58 3.34 0.70
C CYS A 52 -2.07 3.58 0.69
N LEU A 53 -1.52 3.92 1.86
CA LEU A 53 -0.12 4.28 2.03
C LEU A 53 0.58 3.34 3.01
N ALA A 54 1.65 2.69 2.54
CA ALA A 54 2.64 2.04 3.41
C ALA A 54 3.48 3.09 4.15
N THR A 55 4.12 2.67 5.24
CA THR A 55 5.02 3.52 6.04
C THR A 55 6.46 2.99 6.02
N GLY A 56 7.37 3.70 6.70
CA GLY A 56 8.77 3.31 6.81
C GLY A 56 9.71 3.98 5.81
N ALA A 57 10.95 3.52 5.77
CA ALA A 57 12.02 4.16 5.01
C ALA A 57 11.80 4.14 3.48
N THR A 58 11.20 3.06 2.97
CA THR A 58 11.00 2.89 1.51
C THR A 58 10.18 4.01 0.87
N PRO A 59 8.96 4.36 1.33
CA PRO A 59 8.15 5.40 0.71
C PRO A 59 8.49 6.82 1.17
N LEU A 60 9.35 7.01 2.17
CA LEU A 60 9.60 8.30 2.80
C LEU A 60 9.94 9.41 1.81
N LEU A 61 10.92 9.18 0.93
CA LEU A 61 11.35 10.19 -0.04
C LEU A 61 10.30 10.41 -1.13
N THR A 62 9.57 9.36 -1.52
CA THR A 62 8.43 9.45 -2.44
C THR A 62 7.37 10.41 -1.91
N TYR A 63 7.01 10.29 -0.62
CA TYR A 63 5.99 11.17 -0.02
C TYR A 63 6.48 12.61 0.10
N ARG A 64 7.75 12.80 0.42
CA ARG A 64 8.35 14.14 0.43
C ARG A 64 8.26 14.80 -0.95
N TYR A 65 8.65 14.12 -2.02
CA TYR A 65 8.54 14.64 -3.38
C TYR A 65 7.09 14.87 -3.81
N LEU A 66 6.17 13.97 -3.42
CA LEU A 66 4.75 14.14 -3.69
C LEU A 66 4.20 15.43 -3.06
N VAL A 67 4.50 15.66 -1.78
CA VAL A 67 4.09 16.88 -1.06
C VAL A 67 4.64 18.12 -1.75
N GLU A 68 5.92 18.12 -2.10
CA GLU A 68 6.56 19.24 -2.81
C GLU A 68 5.86 19.52 -4.15
N LYS A 69 5.57 18.47 -4.96
CA LYS A 69 4.89 18.59 -6.26
C LYS A 69 3.44 19.10 -6.12
N ILE A 70 2.69 18.59 -5.14
CA ILE A 70 1.32 19.04 -4.85
C ILE A 70 1.30 20.55 -4.53
N HIS A 71 2.22 21.03 -3.69
CA HIS A 71 2.31 22.46 -3.36
C HIS A 71 2.75 23.31 -4.56
N GLN A 72 3.78 22.89 -5.28
CA GLN A 72 4.30 23.62 -6.45
C GLN A 72 3.25 23.77 -7.56
N GLN A 73 2.49 22.70 -7.81
CA GLN A 73 1.47 22.66 -8.86
C GLN A 73 0.09 23.12 -8.37
N ARG A 74 -0.05 23.40 -7.06
CA ARG A 74 -1.31 23.81 -6.42
C ARG A 74 -2.46 22.83 -6.70
N VAL A 75 -2.16 21.53 -6.62
CA VAL A 75 -3.14 20.48 -6.87
C VAL A 75 -4.23 20.52 -5.79
N ASP A 76 -5.50 20.50 -6.20
CA ASP A 76 -6.61 20.39 -5.26
C ASP A 76 -6.73 18.96 -4.72
N ILE A 77 -6.52 18.83 -3.41
CA ILE A 77 -6.57 17.56 -2.69
C ILE A 77 -7.76 17.50 -1.71
N SER A 78 -8.69 18.44 -1.81
CA SER A 78 -9.80 18.59 -0.84
C SER A 78 -10.73 17.38 -0.76
N HIS A 79 -10.77 16.55 -1.79
CA HIS A 79 -11.63 15.35 -1.89
C HIS A 79 -10.88 14.02 -1.78
N LEU A 80 -9.53 14.05 -1.71
CA LEU A 80 -8.74 12.84 -1.54
C LEU A 80 -9.00 12.18 -0.18
N THR A 81 -8.89 10.87 -0.16
CA THR A 81 -8.88 10.08 1.06
C THR A 81 -7.62 9.22 1.10
N PHE A 82 -6.85 9.33 2.16
CA PHE A 82 -5.74 8.43 2.42
C PHE A 82 -6.15 7.33 3.39
N VAL A 83 -5.52 6.17 3.27
CA VAL A 83 -5.76 5.00 4.11
C VAL A 83 -4.43 4.53 4.66
N LYS A 84 -4.34 4.35 5.96
CA LYS A 84 -3.18 3.73 6.61
C LYS A 84 -3.20 2.23 6.39
N LEU A 85 -2.14 1.66 5.81
CA LEU A 85 -2.04 0.24 5.46
C LEU A 85 -2.07 -0.68 6.68
N ASP A 86 -1.36 -0.29 7.72
CA ASP A 86 -1.10 -1.10 8.92
C ASP A 86 -0.76 -0.25 10.13
N GLU A 87 -0.72 -0.89 11.32
CA GLU A 87 -0.29 -0.25 12.56
C GLU A 87 0.23 -1.29 13.58
N TRP A 88 1.09 -0.85 14.47
CA TRP A 88 1.61 -1.63 15.59
C TRP A 88 0.57 -1.70 16.71
N VAL A 89 0.14 -2.92 17.10
CA VAL A 89 -0.85 -3.11 18.17
C VAL A 89 -0.21 -2.89 19.54
N GLY A 90 -0.92 -2.16 20.40
CA GLY A 90 -0.55 -1.89 21.78
C GLY A 90 0.29 -0.64 21.98
N LEU A 91 0.66 0.10 20.91
CA LEU A 91 1.36 1.37 21.03
C LEU A 91 0.37 2.55 20.90
N PRO A 92 0.45 3.57 21.77
CA PRO A 92 -0.30 4.81 21.58
C PRO A 92 0.01 5.43 20.21
N LEU A 93 -1.01 5.84 19.46
CA LEU A 93 -0.84 6.43 18.11
C LEU A 93 0.01 7.71 18.10
N THR A 94 0.19 8.35 19.25
CA THR A 94 1.06 9.53 19.41
C THR A 94 2.53 9.18 19.65
N MET A 95 2.83 7.90 19.86
CA MET A 95 4.20 7.45 20.13
C MET A 95 5.05 7.55 18.87
N PRO A 96 6.27 8.11 18.93
CA PRO A 96 7.20 8.11 17.82
C PRO A 96 7.48 6.69 17.33
N GLY A 97 7.46 6.49 15.99
CA GLY A 97 7.69 5.19 15.38
C GLY A 97 6.43 4.38 15.11
N THR A 98 5.23 4.90 15.44
CA THR A 98 3.98 4.33 14.93
C THR A 98 3.76 4.69 13.46
N CYS A 99 3.00 3.88 12.73
CA CYS A 99 2.63 4.19 11.36
C CYS A 99 1.81 5.49 11.30
N GLU A 100 1.00 5.75 12.34
CA GLU A 100 0.26 6.99 12.49
C GLU A 100 1.18 8.21 12.54
N THR A 101 2.19 8.22 13.45
CA THR A 101 3.11 9.37 13.56
C THR A 101 3.89 9.59 12.28
N PHE A 102 4.23 8.52 11.58
CA PHE A 102 4.87 8.61 10.27
C PHE A 102 3.99 9.32 9.25
N LEU A 103 2.73 8.91 9.08
CA LEU A 103 1.81 9.56 8.14
C LEU A 103 1.47 10.99 8.56
N GLN A 104 1.29 11.23 9.86
CA GLN A 104 1.07 12.58 10.38
C GLN A 104 2.21 13.52 9.99
N GLN A 105 3.45 13.08 10.16
CA GLN A 105 4.63 13.89 9.87
C GLN A 105 4.89 14.12 8.38
N HIS A 106 4.64 13.11 7.54
CA HIS A 106 5.10 13.14 6.15
C HIS A 106 3.98 13.38 5.12
N ILE A 107 2.71 13.25 5.52
CA ILE A 107 1.55 13.42 4.63
C ILE A 107 0.52 14.38 5.23
N VAL A 108 -0.02 14.07 6.42
CA VAL A 108 -1.20 14.77 6.95
C VAL A 108 -0.88 16.24 7.26
N GLN A 109 0.14 16.49 8.08
CA GLN A 109 0.52 17.86 8.46
C GLN A 109 1.08 18.67 7.28
N PRO A 110 2.01 18.13 6.45
CA PRO A 110 2.53 18.89 5.31
C PRO A 110 1.46 19.25 4.29
N LEU A 111 0.46 18.40 4.06
CA LEU A 111 -0.64 18.66 3.13
C LEU A 111 -1.82 19.39 3.76
N GLY A 112 -1.83 19.57 5.09
CA GLY A 112 -2.95 20.19 5.81
C GLY A 112 -4.26 19.42 5.67
N LEU A 113 -4.18 18.08 5.70
CA LEU A 113 -5.36 17.23 5.54
C LEU A 113 -6.30 17.36 6.73
N ARG A 114 -7.61 17.30 6.44
CA ARG A 114 -8.64 17.21 7.47
C ARG A 114 -8.70 15.78 8.04
N GLU A 115 -9.24 15.64 9.22
CA GLU A 115 -9.38 14.33 9.90
C GLU A 115 -10.19 13.32 9.05
N ASP A 116 -11.22 13.78 8.31
CA ASP A 116 -12.05 12.92 7.45
C ASP A 116 -11.36 12.45 6.17
N GLN A 117 -10.15 12.94 5.89
CA GLN A 117 -9.33 12.56 4.74
C GLN A 117 -8.32 11.44 5.07
N LEU A 118 -8.22 10.98 6.32
CA LEU A 118 -7.40 9.83 6.69
C LEU A 118 -8.24 8.75 7.36
N ILE A 119 -8.27 7.57 6.76
CA ILE A 119 -8.81 6.35 7.38
C ILE A 119 -7.64 5.63 8.05
N SER A 120 -7.69 5.53 9.37
CA SER A 120 -6.63 4.97 10.20
C SER A 120 -7.13 3.81 11.06
N PHE A 121 -6.29 2.81 11.28
CA PHE A 121 -6.48 1.84 12.35
C PHE A 121 -6.17 2.47 13.70
N ARG A 122 -6.97 2.14 14.72
CA ARG A 122 -6.60 2.29 16.12
C ARG A 122 -5.60 1.20 16.48
N SER A 123 -4.90 1.35 17.59
CA SER A 123 -3.80 0.45 17.98
C SER A 123 -3.94 -0.10 19.39
N GLU A 124 -4.70 0.55 20.25
CA GLU A 124 -4.90 0.17 21.66
C GLU A 124 -6.33 -0.34 21.87
N ASP A 125 -6.49 -1.33 22.75
CA ASP A 125 -7.78 -1.92 23.12
C ASP A 125 -8.63 -2.33 21.92
N ILE A 126 -7.99 -2.95 20.91
CA ILE A 126 -8.62 -3.34 19.65
C ILE A 126 -8.87 -4.87 19.58
N ASP A 127 -9.84 -5.19 18.77
CA ASP A 127 -10.17 -6.55 18.33
C ASP A 127 -10.53 -6.57 16.84
N GLU A 128 -11.06 -7.67 16.34
CA GLU A 128 -11.43 -7.84 14.93
C GLU A 128 -12.47 -6.81 14.44
N THR A 129 -13.23 -6.18 15.34
CA THR A 129 -14.21 -5.15 14.95
C THR A 129 -13.53 -3.89 14.41
N GLU A 130 -12.27 -3.65 14.77
CA GLU A 130 -11.48 -2.55 14.23
C GLU A 130 -11.15 -2.80 12.74
N CYS A 131 -10.86 -4.04 12.36
CA CYS A 131 -10.68 -4.45 10.98
C CYS A 131 -11.94 -4.20 10.16
N GLU A 132 -13.10 -4.62 10.70
CA GLU A 132 -14.40 -4.39 10.05
C GLU A 132 -14.70 -2.90 9.90
N ARG A 133 -14.40 -2.07 10.92
CA ARG A 133 -14.60 -0.62 10.86
C ARG A 133 -13.83 -0.01 9.70
N VAL A 134 -12.53 -0.30 9.58
CA VAL A 134 -11.67 0.26 8.53
C VAL A 134 -12.10 -0.23 7.15
N THR A 135 -12.35 -1.53 6.99
CA THR A 135 -12.80 -2.12 5.72
C THR A 135 -14.13 -1.52 5.26
N ASN A 136 -15.08 -1.30 6.19
CA ASN A 136 -16.35 -0.66 5.89
C ASN A 136 -16.20 0.81 5.48
N LEU A 137 -15.27 1.56 6.10
CA LEU A 137 -14.97 2.94 5.69
C LEU A 137 -14.41 3.00 4.27
N ILE A 138 -13.46 2.12 3.93
CA ILE A 138 -12.92 2.00 2.58
C ILE A 138 -14.02 1.65 1.58
N ALA A 139 -14.88 0.68 1.89
CA ALA A 139 -15.98 0.26 1.02
C ALA A 139 -16.99 1.41 0.76
N ARG A 140 -17.30 2.23 1.76
CA ARG A 140 -18.16 3.41 1.62
C ARG A 140 -17.58 4.48 0.69
N LYS A 141 -16.26 4.53 0.55
CA LYS A 141 -15.55 5.42 -0.37
C LYS A 141 -15.43 4.82 -1.81
N GLY A 142 -15.88 3.59 -2.03
CA GLY A 142 -15.85 2.90 -3.33
C GLY A 142 -14.65 1.97 -3.53
N GLY A 143 -13.92 1.64 -2.47
CA GLY A 143 -12.71 0.82 -2.49
C GLY A 143 -11.43 1.64 -2.64
N LEU A 144 -10.29 0.95 -2.79
CA LEU A 144 -8.99 1.59 -3.01
C LEU A 144 -8.76 1.86 -4.50
N ASP A 145 -8.39 3.08 -4.85
CA ASP A 145 -7.95 3.41 -6.22
C ASP A 145 -6.47 3.04 -6.40
N LEU A 146 -5.63 3.29 -5.41
CA LEU A 146 -4.22 2.93 -5.42
C LEU A 146 -3.79 2.37 -4.06
N CYS A 147 -2.98 1.30 -4.07
CA CYS A 147 -2.30 0.81 -2.89
C CYS A 147 -0.78 0.91 -3.08
N VAL A 148 -0.13 1.78 -2.29
CA VAL A 148 1.34 1.93 -2.27
C VAL A 148 1.91 0.98 -1.22
N LEU A 149 2.85 0.15 -1.64
CA LEU A 149 3.42 -0.92 -0.84
C LEU A 149 4.95 -0.86 -0.82
N GLY A 150 5.54 -1.33 0.27
CA GLY A 150 6.94 -1.72 0.33
C GLY A 150 7.07 -3.24 0.37
N LEU A 151 8.16 -3.80 -0.15
CA LEU A 151 8.51 -5.20 0.04
C LEU A 151 9.20 -5.39 1.39
N GLY A 152 8.67 -6.26 2.25
CA GLY A 152 9.32 -6.64 3.50
C GLY A 152 10.57 -7.49 3.28
N LYS A 153 11.51 -7.49 4.23
CA LYS A 153 12.77 -8.27 4.15
C LYS A 153 12.55 -9.80 4.06
N ASN A 154 11.42 -10.29 4.56
CA ASN A 154 11.00 -11.69 4.45
C ASN A 154 9.96 -11.92 3.35
N GLY A 155 9.58 -10.87 2.60
CA GLY A 155 8.60 -10.91 1.52
C GLY A 155 7.16 -10.62 1.96
N HIS A 156 6.94 -10.07 3.15
CA HIS A 156 5.62 -9.62 3.58
C HIS A 156 5.15 -8.38 2.81
N LEU A 157 3.83 -8.13 2.82
CA LEU A 157 3.18 -6.88 2.39
C LEU A 157 2.32 -6.33 3.52
N GLY A 158 2.51 -5.07 3.90
CA GLY A 158 1.96 -4.58 5.14
C GLY A 158 2.47 -5.45 6.28
N LEU A 159 1.57 -5.98 7.11
CA LEU A 159 1.92 -6.98 8.12
C LEU A 159 1.32 -8.38 7.81
N ASN A 160 1.12 -8.67 6.52
CA ASN A 160 0.79 -10.02 6.05
C ASN A 160 2.07 -10.85 6.01
N GLU A 161 2.38 -11.51 7.12
CA GLU A 161 3.64 -12.23 7.32
C GLU A 161 3.66 -13.60 6.61
N PRO A 162 4.85 -14.08 6.16
CA PRO A 162 4.99 -15.45 5.64
C PRO A 162 4.52 -16.51 6.63
N GLY A 163 3.79 -17.51 6.14
CA GLY A 163 3.27 -18.59 6.98
C GLY A 163 2.74 -19.76 6.17
N GLU A 164 2.21 -20.77 6.87
CA GLU A 164 1.54 -21.91 6.22
C GLU A 164 0.23 -21.49 5.56
N SER A 165 -0.43 -20.46 6.13
CA SER A 165 -1.66 -19.88 5.61
C SER A 165 -1.60 -18.35 5.76
N LEU A 166 -2.44 -17.63 5.00
CA LEU A 166 -2.59 -16.19 5.07
C LEU A 166 -4.06 -15.83 5.32
N GLN A 167 -4.26 -14.79 6.12
CA GLN A 167 -5.58 -14.21 6.31
C GLN A 167 -5.95 -13.37 5.06
N PRO A 168 -7.12 -13.59 4.44
CA PRO A 168 -7.45 -12.89 3.20
C PRO A 168 -7.82 -11.42 3.42
N THR A 169 -8.53 -11.11 4.50
CA THR A 169 -9.04 -9.77 4.81
C THR A 169 -8.21 -9.10 5.89
N SER A 170 -8.50 -7.85 6.17
CA SER A 170 -7.93 -7.09 7.28
C SER A 170 -7.95 -7.88 8.59
N HIS A 171 -6.86 -7.93 9.32
CA HIS A 171 -6.71 -8.78 10.51
C HIS A 171 -5.61 -8.28 11.46
N ILE A 172 -5.63 -8.82 12.68
CA ILE A 172 -4.53 -8.70 13.64
C ILE A 172 -3.54 -9.83 13.37
N SER A 173 -2.31 -9.47 12.99
CA SER A 173 -1.24 -10.38 12.60
C SER A 173 -0.26 -10.59 13.76
N GLN A 174 0.25 -11.81 13.91
CA GLN A 174 1.45 -12.07 14.71
C GLN A 174 2.67 -11.72 13.89
N LEU A 175 3.55 -10.89 14.43
CA LEU A 175 4.72 -10.41 13.72
C LEU A 175 5.85 -11.44 13.71
N ASP A 176 6.47 -11.65 12.56
CA ASP A 176 7.73 -12.40 12.43
C ASP A 176 8.85 -11.76 13.29
N ALA A 177 9.79 -12.57 13.76
CA ALA A 177 10.88 -12.10 14.60
C ALA A 177 11.74 -11.00 13.96
N ARG A 178 11.83 -10.97 12.61
CA ARG A 178 12.51 -9.91 11.87
C ARG A 178 11.71 -8.62 11.88
N THR A 179 10.38 -8.72 11.74
CA THR A 179 9.46 -7.57 11.77
C THR A 179 9.40 -6.94 13.16
N GLN A 180 9.48 -7.74 14.24
CA GLN A 180 9.59 -7.25 15.62
C GLN A 180 10.86 -6.41 15.87
N GLN A 181 11.88 -6.53 15.01
CA GLN A 181 13.12 -5.76 15.06
C GLN A 181 13.11 -4.55 14.10
N HIS A 182 11.93 -4.17 13.61
CA HIS A 182 11.81 -3.05 12.69
C HIS A 182 12.32 -1.75 13.30
N GLU A 183 12.96 -0.88 12.50
CA GLU A 183 13.55 0.38 12.99
C GLU A 183 12.54 1.30 13.67
N MET A 184 11.32 1.33 13.18
CA MET A 184 10.25 2.12 13.78
C MET A 184 9.91 1.70 15.21
N LEU A 185 10.19 0.46 15.60
CA LEU A 185 9.95 -0.07 16.94
C LEU A 185 11.09 0.18 17.95
N LYS A 186 12.21 0.79 17.53
CA LYS A 186 13.36 1.04 18.42
C LYS A 186 13.06 1.93 19.63
N THR A 187 12.00 2.74 19.52
CA THR A 187 11.56 3.65 20.60
C THR A 187 10.48 3.05 21.49
N ALA A 188 9.97 1.86 21.16
CA ALA A 188 8.97 1.19 21.98
C ALA A 188 9.58 0.75 23.31
N ASP A 189 8.85 0.96 24.40
CA ASP A 189 9.28 0.61 25.76
C ASP A 189 9.02 -0.86 26.13
N HIS A 190 8.33 -1.59 25.25
CA HIS A 190 8.06 -3.01 25.38
C HIS A 190 8.08 -3.71 24.01
N PRO A 191 8.26 -5.04 23.96
CA PRO A 191 8.24 -5.79 22.72
C PRO A 191 6.85 -5.72 22.04
N VAL A 192 6.83 -5.32 20.77
CA VAL A 192 5.62 -5.33 19.93
C VAL A 192 5.58 -6.65 19.16
N THR A 193 4.57 -7.46 19.43
CA THR A 193 4.44 -8.81 18.87
C THR A 193 3.30 -8.94 17.88
N GLN A 194 2.41 -7.94 17.83
CA GLN A 194 1.24 -7.93 16.98
C GLN A 194 1.15 -6.63 16.19
N GLY A 195 0.54 -6.72 15.01
CA GLY A 195 0.15 -5.58 14.21
C GLY A 195 -1.21 -5.79 13.58
N ILE A 196 -1.89 -4.71 13.23
CA ILE A 196 -3.14 -4.73 12.47
C ILE A 196 -2.86 -4.27 11.05
N THR A 197 -3.42 -4.93 10.04
CA THR A 197 -3.11 -4.66 8.64
C THR A 197 -4.30 -4.89 7.71
N LEU A 198 -4.32 -4.22 6.58
CA LEU A 198 -5.16 -4.65 5.45
C LEU A 198 -4.68 -6.02 4.97
N GLY A 199 -5.61 -6.92 4.67
CA GLY A 199 -5.30 -8.25 4.18
C GLY A 199 -4.97 -8.27 2.68
N LEU A 200 -4.47 -9.41 2.19
CA LEU A 200 -4.11 -9.54 0.77
C LEU A 200 -5.30 -9.33 -0.16
N LYS A 201 -6.51 -9.75 0.23
CA LYS A 201 -7.73 -9.51 -0.56
C LYS A 201 -8.03 -8.01 -0.67
N ASP A 202 -7.85 -7.25 0.42
CA ASP A 202 -8.08 -5.81 0.42
C ASP A 202 -7.10 -5.10 -0.52
N ILE A 203 -5.82 -5.52 -0.48
CA ILE A 203 -4.76 -5.03 -1.37
C ILE A 203 -5.04 -5.41 -2.83
N LEU A 204 -5.37 -6.66 -3.10
CA LEU A 204 -5.63 -7.17 -4.45
C LEU A 204 -6.93 -6.61 -5.07
N ASN A 205 -7.85 -6.10 -4.27
CA ASN A 205 -9.05 -5.41 -4.72
C ASN A 205 -8.82 -3.91 -5.03
N ALA A 206 -7.64 -3.35 -4.76
CA ALA A 206 -7.30 -2.01 -5.22
C ALA A 206 -7.36 -1.97 -6.76
N ARG A 207 -7.68 -0.84 -7.35
CA ARG A 207 -7.67 -0.70 -8.82
C ARG A 207 -6.26 -0.78 -9.37
N GLU A 208 -5.33 -0.19 -8.65
CA GLU A 208 -3.91 -0.19 -8.98
C GLU A 208 -3.05 -0.49 -7.73
N VAL A 209 -1.92 -1.15 -7.95
CA VAL A 209 -0.92 -1.39 -6.91
C VAL A 209 0.44 -0.87 -7.37
N LEU A 210 1.09 -0.09 -6.52
CA LEU A 210 2.46 0.39 -6.70
C LEU A 210 3.36 -0.23 -5.62
N LEU A 211 4.23 -1.16 -6.00
CA LEU A 211 5.23 -1.75 -5.12
C LEU A 211 6.57 -1.05 -5.27
N LEU A 212 7.12 -0.58 -4.16
CA LEU A 212 8.42 0.07 -4.07
C LEU A 212 9.42 -0.89 -3.42
N VAL A 213 10.53 -1.15 -4.09
CA VAL A 213 11.56 -2.07 -3.61
C VAL A 213 12.92 -1.37 -3.64
N THR A 214 13.49 -1.10 -2.46
CA THR A 214 14.80 -0.45 -2.31
C THR A 214 15.51 -0.97 -1.06
N GLY A 215 16.84 -1.00 -1.09
CA GLY A 215 17.71 -1.43 0.00
C GLY A 215 18.30 -2.84 -0.22
N GLU A 216 19.63 -2.97 -0.01
CA GLU A 216 20.37 -4.22 -0.20
C GLU A 216 19.82 -5.38 0.66
N GLU A 217 19.29 -5.06 1.83
CA GLU A 217 18.71 -6.04 2.75
C GLU A 217 17.43 -6.72 2.25
N LYS A 218 16.90 -6.27 1.09
CA LYS A 218 15.73 -6.85 0.43
C LYS A 218 16.06 -7.76 -0.75
N GLN A 219 17.34 -7.97 -1.05
CA GLN A 219 17.79 -8.75 -2.21
C GLN A 219 17.16 -10.14 -2.25
N ASP A 220 17.26 -10.94 -1.17
CA ASP A 220 16.65 -12.28 -1.10
C ASP A 220 15.12 -12.25 -1.36
N ALA A 221 14.41 -11.34 -0.70
CA ALA A 221 12.96 -11.20 -0.90
C ALA A 221 12.63 -10.78 -2.34
N THR A 222 13.44 -9.89 -2.94
CA THR A 222 13.29 -9.44 -4.32
C THR A 222 13.51 -10.58 -5.30
N GLU A 223 14.58 -11.35 -5.15
CA GLU A 223 14.86 -12.50 -6.02
C GLU A 223 13.72 -13.53 -5.97
N ARG A 224 13.26 -13.86 -4.77
CA ARG A 224 12.13 -14.78 -4.58
C ARG A 224 10.83 -14.22 -5.18
N PHE A 225 10.54 -12.94 -5.00
CA PHE A 225 9.38 -12.29 -5.62
C PHE A 225 9.44 -12.35 -7.15
N LEU A 226 10.60 -12.10 -7.76
CA LEU A 226 10.80 -12.09 -9.21
C LEU A 226 10.71 -13.49 -9.86
N THR A 227 10.67 -14.57 -9.07
CA THR A 227 10.38 -15.91 -9.62
C THR A 227 8.97 -16.04 -10.19
N ALA A 228 8.07 -15.10 -9.89
CA ALA A 228 6.65 -15.11 -10.25
C ALA A 228 5.89 -16.36 -9.78
N LYS A 229 6.38 -17.04 -8.73
CA LYS A 229 5.72 -18.19 -8.11
C LYS A 229 4.92 -17.73 -6.90
N VAL A 230 3.61 -17.83 -6.98
CA VAL A 230 2.71 -17.47 -5.88
C VAL A 230 2.83 -18.46 -4.73
N SER A 231 3.15 -17.95 -3.54
CA SER A 231 3.36 -18.76 -2.35
C SER A 231 3.11 -17.95 -1.07
N THR A 232 2.54 -18.62 -0.06
CA THR A 232 2.37 -18.04 1.29
C THR A 232 3.71 -17.77 2.00
N ALA A 233 4.78 -18.40 1.58
CA ALA A 233 6.14 -18.13 2.04
C ALA A 233 6.70 -16.78 1.54
N ILE A 234 6.03 -16.14 0.57
CA ILE A 234 6.31 -14.81 0.04
C ILE A 234 4.96 -14.13 -0.23
N PRO A 235 4.32 -13.51 0.75
CA PRO A 235 3.02 -12.85 0.56
C PRO A 235 3.01 -11.84 -0.58
N ALA A 236 4.12 -11.13 -0.83
CA ALA A 236 4.27 -10.24 -1.97
C ALA A 236 4.02 -10.93 -3.32
N SER A 237 4.28 -12.23 -3.42
CA SER A 237 4.07 -12.99 -4.67
C SER A 237 2.61 -13.03 -5.14
N PHE A 238 1.65 -12.75 -4.26
CA PHE A 238 0.25 -12.65 -4.64
C PHE A 238 -0.03 -11.45 -5.55
N LEU A 239 0.85 -10.44 -5.60
CA LEU A 239 0.73 -9.30 -6.53
C LEU A 239 0.82 -9.73 -7.99
N TRP A 240 1.43 -10.89 -8.30
CA TRP A 240 1.41 -11.47 -9.65
C TRP A 240 0.01 -11.86 -10.13
N LEU A 241 -0.98 -11.90 -9.22
CA LEU A 241 -2.39 -12.12 -9.54
C LEU A 241 -3.16 -10.82 -9.77
N HIS A 242 -2.54 -9.65 -9.54
CA HIS A 242 -3.18 -8.35 -9.68
C HIS A 242 -3.19 -7.90 -11.14
N ASN A 243 -4.31 -7.34 -11.62
CA ASN A 243 -4.48 -6.94 -13.03
C ASN A 243 -3.70 -5.66 -13.39
N HIS A 244 -3.57 -4.72 -12.44
CA HIS A 244 -2.88 -3.44 -12.66
C HIS A 244 -1.82 -3.24 -11.57
N PHE A 245 -0.63 -3.73 -11.83
CA PHE A 245 0.45 -3.78 -10.89
C PHE A 245 1.72 -3.16 -11.48
N THR A 246 2.28 -2.17 -10.79
CA THR A 246 3.58 -1.55 -11.11
C THR A 246 4.55 -1.81 -9.97
N CYS A 247 5.72 -2.33 -10.29
CA CYS A 247 6.82 -2.53 -9.35
C CYS A 247 8.02 -1.69 -9.78
N LEU A 248 8.48 -0.80 -8.91
CA LEU A 248 9.71 -0.05 -9.07
C LEU A 248 10.80 -0.68 -8.19
N ILE A 249 11.89 -1.09 -8.80
CA ILE A 249 12.98 -1.81 -8.13
C ILE A 249 14.27 -1.02 -8.34
N ASP A 250 14.90 -0.63 -7.25
CA ASP A 250 16.23 -0.01 -7.24
C ASP A 250 17.31 -1.09 -7.52
N GLU A 251 18.35 -0.70 -8.27
CA GLU A 251 19.43 -1.62 -8.68
C GLU A 251 20.14 -2.31 -7.51
N MET A 252 20.20 -1.66 -6.33
CA MET A 252 20.82 -2.24 -5.14
C MET A 252 20.13 -3.51 -4.65
N CYS A 253 18.85 -3.71 -4.99
CA CYS A 253 18.10 -4.92 -4.64
C CYS A 253 18.40 -6.11 -5.57
N ARG A 254 19.27 -5.96 -6.57
CA ARG A 254 19.56 -6.98 -7.60
C ARG A 254 21.04 -7.29 -7.80
N ARG A 255 21.93 -6.77 -6.95
CA ARG A 255 23.39 -6.98 -7.02
C ARG A 255 23.83 -8.25 -6.30
#